data_a9086d5d46c7dfc69c43174a2035af50
#
_entry.id   a9086d5d46c7dfc69c43174a2035af50
#
_cell.length_a   1.000
_cell.length_b   1.000
_cell.length_c   1.000
_cell.angle_alpha   90.00
_cell.angle_beta   90.00
_cell.angle_gamma   90.00
#
_symmetry.space_group_name_H-M   'P 1'
#
loop_
_entity.id
_entity.type
_entity.pdbx_description
1 polymer ?
#
loop_
_entity_poly.entity_id
_entity_poly.type
_entity_poly.pdbx_seq_one_letter_code
_entity_poly.pdbx_strand_id
1 'polypeptide(L)'
;MKIISLFNNKGGVGKTTLAYHLSCALAASGKRVLMIDLDPQCNLTICAYDTENLHDIWQSEDAFIDEGFESTRDKMSPEDFRIVNESPHTIHYLLKPTEEGTADLEKLPPPIRLATNLDLLPGRLTLHMYEDKISERWNSVYRGDPLAIKTITKIRKIAIDYSAQYNYDYIIMDTSPSLGTLNKVIISTVDGFIIPCFPDMFSLYGIRNIGRSLEAWKRELDIIYSLISNDKRKNFPNKFVQFLGYTIYNAKKYDSQKNKYALAAAHYSYVERIPETIETFISEAIRADVPFEALKEPIGGTSIMYSHNTFPSMAQKYHYPMWDLPTCGILEQPERATIIGGSRQMYFDTKASYTEFANDLIKRIEHIGD
;
A
#
# COMPACT_ATOMS: atom_id res chain seq x y z
N MET A 1 15.06 6.50 0.66
CA MET A 1 13.61 6.23 0.79
C MET A 1 13.13 5.39 -0.39
N LYS A 2 12.29 4.38 -0.15
CA LYS A 2 11.65 3.58 -1.21
C LYS A 2 10.14 3.51 -1.01
N ILE A 3 9.39 3.64 -2.10
CA ILE A 3 7.92 3.59 -2.12
C ILE A 3 7.52 2.22 -2.66
N ILE A 4 6.81 1.44 -1.84
CA ILE A 4 6.43 0.06 -2.14
C ILE A 4 4.92 -0.09 -2.07
N SER A 5 4.33 -0.79 -3.04
CA SER A 5 2.89 -1.09 -3.03
C SER A 5 2.62 -2.59 -2.95
N LEU A 6 1.53 -2.94 -2.28
CA LEU A 6 0.96 -4.28 -2.32
C LEU A 6 -0.15 -4.27 -3.39
N PHE A 7 0.02 -5.06 -4.44
CA PHE A 7 -0.89 -5.00 -5.58
C PHE A 7 -1.38 -6.38 -6.01
N ASN A 8 -2.68 -6.55 -6.03
CA ASN A 8 -3.37 -7.66 -6.67
C ASN A 8 -4.79 -7.23 -7.00
N ASN A 9 -5.25 -7.56 -8.21
CA ASN A 9 -6.61 -7.27 -8.67
C ASN A 9 -7.68 -8.21 -8.08
N LYS A 10 -7.27 -9.18 -7.25
CA LYS A 10 -8.17 -10.05 -6.50
C LYS A 10 -8.39 -9.49 -5.09
N GLY A 11 -9.66 -9.41 -4.66
CA GLY A 11 -10.03 -9.12 -3.27
C GLY A 11 -9.72 -10.29 -2.33
N GLY A 12 -9.54 -10.00 -1.03
CA GLY A 12 -9.39 -11.04 0.01
C GLY A 12 -8.05 -11.78 0.02
N VAL A 13 -7.02 -11.33 -0.72
CA VAL A 13 -5.68 -11.93 -0.70
C VAL A 13 -4.77 -11.38 0.40
N GLY A 14 -5.33 -10.56 1.32
CA GLY A 14 -4.60 -10.07 2.48
C GLY A 14 -3.72 -8.83 2.24
N LYS A 15 -3.93 -8.05 1.17
CA LYS A 15 -3.14 -6.84 0.89
C LYS A 15 -3.05 -5.92 2.11
N THR A 16 -4.16 -5.47 2.61
CA THR A 16 -4.27 -4.55 3.75
C THR A 16 -3.65 -5.11 5.03
N THR A 17 -3.97 -6.38 5.36
CA THR A 17 -3.38 -7.04 6.53
C THR A 17 -1.86 -7.13 6.42
N LEU A 18 -1.34 -7.45 5.23
CA LEU A 18 0.09 -7.50 4.97
C LEU A 18 0.71 -6.11 5.02
N ALA A 19 0.08 -5.09 4.42
CA ALA A 19 0.56 -3.70 4.46
C ALA A 19 0.72 -3.22 5.91
N TYR A 20 -0.30 -3.44 6.74
CA TYR A 20 -0.28 -3.04 8.15
C TYR A 20 0.83 -3.77 8.94
N HIS A 21 0.84 -5.10 8.93
CA HIS A 21 1.79 -5.86 9.75
C HIS A 21 3.22 -5.78 9.24
N LEU A 22 3.44 -5.68 7.92
CA LEU A 22 4.75 -5.38 7.33
C LEU A 22 5.28 -4.04 7.84
N SER A 23 4.45 -3.00 7.81
CA SER A 23 4.83 -1.65 8.26
C SER A 23 5.17 -1.65 9.75
N CYS A 24 4.37 -2.34 10.58
CA CYS A 24 4.67 -2.53 11.99
C CYS A 24 5.98 -3.29 12.23
N ALA A 25 6.28 -4.34 11.44
CA ALA A 25 7.52 -5.11 11.55
C ALA A 25 8.75 -4.28 11.14
N LEU A 26 8.64 -3.50 10.06
CA LEU A 26 9.68 -2.57 9.63
C LEU A 26 9.95 -1.51 10.71
N ALA A 27 8.90 -0.91 11.27
CA ALA A 27 9.03 0.09 12.33
C ALA A 27 9.66 -0.50 13.62
N ALA A 28 9.24 -1.72 14.00
CA ALA A 28 9.85 -2.45 15.13
C ALA A 28 11.33 -2.80 14.90
N SER A 29 11.76 -2.89 13.64
CA SER A 29 13.17 -3.06 13.24
C SER A 29 13.95 -1.74 13.16
N GLY A 30 13.36 -0.63 13.62
CA GLY A 30 13.99 0.69 13.65
C GLY A 30 13.92 1.50 12.35
N LYS A 31 13.17 1.03 11.34
CA LYS A 31 12.94 1.77 10.09
C LYS A 31 11.81 2.79 10.28
N ARG A 32 11.96 3.99 9.74
CA ARG A 32 10.88 4.99 9.71
C ARG A 32 9.95 4.72 8.55
N VAL A 33 8.68 4.48 8.85
CA VAL A 33 7.67 4.01 7.87
C VAL A 33 6.47 4.94 7.86
N LEU A 34 6.04 5.32 6.66
CA LEU A 34 4.74 5.92 6.41
C LEU A 34 3.84 4.92 5.68
N MET A 35 2.67 4.67 6.22
CA MET A 35 1.59 3.99 5.49
C MET A 35 0.71 5.02 4.80
N ILE A 36 0.30 4.76 3.56
CA ILE A 36 -0.68 5.57 2.83
C ILE A 36 -1.82 4.66 2.37
N ASP A 37 -3.03 4.97 2.81
CA ASP A 37 -4.23 4.23 2.40
C ASP A 37 -4.83 4.85 1.13
N LEU A 38 -4.69 4.14 0.02
CA LEU A 38 -5.18 4.54 -1.31
C LEU A 38 -6.32 3.64 -1.80
N ASP A 39 -6.88 2.80 -0.92
CA ASP A 39 -8.13 2.10 -1.20
C ASP A 39 -9.32 2.98 -0.78
N PRO A 40 -10.27 3.32 -1.68
CA PRO A 40 -11.49 4.03 -1.30
C PRO A 40 -12.34 3.32 -0.22
N GLN A 41 -12.07 2.03 0.05
CA GLN A 41 -12.72 1.33 1.17
C GLN A 41 -12.07 1.61 2.52
N CYS A 42 -10.92 2.30 2.57
CA CYS A 42 -10.21 2.73 3.78
C CYS A 42 -9.87 1.59 4.76
N ASN A 43 -9.68 0.37 4.25
CA ASN A 43 -9.46 -0.80 5.09
C ASN A 43 -8.17 -0.73 5.92
N LEU A 44 -7.09 -0.15 5.37
CA LEU A 44 -5.83 0.05 6.09
C LEU A 44 -6.02 1.04 7.24
N THR A 45 -6.72 2.14 6.97
CA THR A 45 -7.03 3.17 7.96
C THR A 45 -7.85 2.60 9.11
N ILE A 46 -8.95 1.88 8.80
CA ILE A 46 -9.82 1.25 9.80
C ILE A 46 -9.08 0.14 10.57
N CYS A 47 -8.12 -0.54 9.95
CA CYS A 47 -7.29 -1.53 10.65
C CYS A 47 -6.33 -0.87 11.65
N ALA A 48 -5.77 0.29 11.31
CA ALA A 48 -4.66 0.90 12.03
C ALA A 48 -5.08 1.99 13.02
N TYR A 49 -6.26 2.57 12.87
CA TYR A 49 -6.68 3.76 13.61
C TYR A 49 -8.13 3.68 14.07
N ASP A 50 -8.40 4.29 15.21
CA ASP A 50 -9.72 4.31 15.84
C ASP A 50 -10.75 5.01 14.96
N THR A 51 -11.94 4.40 14.83
CA THR A 51 -12.98 4.87 13.92
C THR A 51 -13.70 6.13 14.39
N GLU A 52 -13.77 6.41 15.69
CA GLU A 52 -14.38 7.66 16.20
C GLU A 52 -13.47 8.84 15.88
N ASN A 53 -12.17 8.72 16.17
CA ASN A 53 -11.18 9.74 15.81
C ASN A 53 -11.06 9.93 14.28
N LEU A 54 -11.22 8.86 13.50
CA LEU A 54 -11.24 8.95 12.04
C LEU A 54 -12.47 9.72 11.54
N HIS A 55 -13.63 9.52 12.16
CA HIS A 55 -14.85 10.26 11.83
C HIS A 55 -14.66 11.76 12.04
N ASP A 56 -14.03 12.17 13.14
CA ASP A 56 -13.71 13.58 13.42
C ASP A 56 -12.82 14.19 12.33
N ILE A 57 -11.81 13.46 11.85
CA ILE A 57 -10.98 13.90 10.73
C ILE A 57 -11.85 14.10 9.48
N TRP A 58 -12.67 13.11 9.11
CA TRP A 58 -13.51 13.21 7.93
C TRP A 58 -14.51 14.38 8.02
N GLN A 59 -15.14 14.56 9.18
CA GLN A 59 -16.06 15.65 9.40
C GLN A 59 -15.38 17.03 9.28
N SER A 60 -14.15 17.15 9.75
CA SER A 60 -13.39 18.41 9.61
C SER A 60 -13.04 18.75 8.15
N GLU A 61 -13.05 17.75 7.27
CA GLU A 61 -12.73 17.90 5.85
C GLU A 61 -13.97 18.08 4.94
N ASP A 62 -15.19 17.74 5.42
CA ASP A 62 -16.39 17.66 4.59
C ASP A 62 -16.60 18.91 3.74
N ALA A 63 -16.48 20.10 4.31
CA ALA A 63 -16.64 21.34 3.54
C ALA A 63 -15.58 21.50 2.43
N PHE A 64 -14.34 21.10 2.69
CA PHE A 64 -13.25 21.17 1.69
C PHE A 64 -13.46 20.18 0.53
N ILE A 65 -14.06 19.03 0.82
CA ILE A 65 -14.30 17.97 -0.18
C ILE A 65 -15.58 18.27 -0.98
N ASP A 66 -16.66 18.66 -0.31
CA ASP A 66 -18.00 18.76 -0.91
C ASP A 66 -18.29 20.13 -1.51
N GLU A 67 -17.87 21.23 -0.83
CA GLU A 67 -18.11 22.60 -1.31
C GLU A 67 -16.95 23.16 -2.13
N GLY A 68 -15.81 22.49 -2.12
CA GLY A 68 -14.59 22.87 -2.82
C GLY A 68 -13.50 23.42 -1.89
N PHE A 69 -12.25 23.03 -2.21
CA PHE A 69 -11.08 23.33 -1.38
C PHE A 69 -10.81 24.84 -1.31
N GLU A 70 -10.72 25.49 -2.47
CA GLU A 70 -10.42 26.92 -2.55
C GLU A 70 -11.57 27.75 -1.98
N SER A 71 -12.83 27.41 -2.30
CA SER A 71 -14.00 28.15 -1.80
C SER A 71 -14.14 28.04 -0.28
N THR A 72 -13.80 26.93 0.33
CA THR A 72 -13.82 26.74 1.79
C THR A 72 -12.66 27.48 2.45
N ARG A 73 -11.46 27.37 1.89
CA ARG A 73 -10.28 28.12 2.37
C ARG A 73 -10.52 29.62 2.37
N ASP A 74 -11.12 30.18 1.31
CA ASP A 74 -11.33 31.62 1.16
C ASP A 74 -12.40 32.18 2.11
N LYS A 75 -13.23 31.32 2.70
CA LYS A 75 -14.17 31.67 3.79
C LYS A 75 -13.50 31.79 5.16
N MET A 76 -12.26 31.29 5.29
CA MET A 76 -11.47 31.26 6.54
C MET A 76 -10.46 32.39 6.59
N SER A 77 -10.11 32.83 7.81
CA SER A 77 -8.93 33.66 7.97
C SER A 77 -7.65 32.82 7.68
N PRO A 78 -6.53 33.44 7.26
CA PRO A 78 -5.27 32.71 7.09
C PRO A 78 -4.80 31.98 8.35
N GLU A 79 -5.12 32.54 9.53
CA GLU A 79 -4.79 31.92 10.82
C GLU A 79 -5.65 30.68 11.10
N ASP A 80 -6.97 30.74 10.86
CA ASP A 80 -7.87 29.59 11.05
C ASP A 80 -7.48 28.46 10.10
N PHE A 81 -7.18 28.77 8.83
CA PHE A 81 -6.72 27.78 7.87
C PHE A 81 -5.37 27.15 8.28
N ARG A 82 -4.46 27.94 8.86
CA ARG A 82 -3.19 27.40 9.41
C ARG A 82 -3.45 26.42 10.55
N ILE A 83 -4.37 26.77 11.47
CA ILE A 83 -4.75 25.91 12.60
C ILE A 83 -5.34 24.59 12.11
N VAL A 84 -6.23 24.61 11.12
CA VAL A 84 -6.80 23.41 10.50
C VAL A 84 -5.67 22.48 10.02
N ASN A 85 -4.69 23.01 9.31
CA ASN A 85 -3.57 22.22 8.77
C ASN A 85 -2.52 21.79 9.81
N GLU A 86 -2.66 22.15 11.08
CA GLU A 86 -1.85 21.60 12.17
C GLU A 86 -2.35 20.23 12.67
N SER A 87 -3.54 19.82 12.24
CA SER A 87 -4.12 18.49 12.52
C SER A 87 -3.88 17.52 11.35
N PRO A 88 -3.90 16.19 11.61
CA PRO A 88 -3.85 15.20 10.55
C PRO A 88 -5.03 15.29 9.59
N HIS A 89 -4.76 15.03 8.31
CA HIS A 89 -5.76 15.01 7.23
C HIS A 89 -5.61 13.77 6.36
N THR A 90 -6.68 13.45 5.61
CA THR A 90 -6.70 12.31 4.69
C THR A 90 -5.89 12.57 3.42
N ILE A 91 -5.50 11.49 2.74
CA ILE A 91 -4.86 11.61 1.42
C ILE A 91 -5.74 12.37 0.42
N HIS A 92 -7.08 12.22 0.48
CA HIS A 92 -7.97 12.93 -0.44
C HIS A 92 -7.96 14.44 -0.21
N TYR A 93 -7.93 14.90 1.04
CA TYR A 93 -7.76 16.31 1.37
C TYR A 93 -6.51 16.91 0.71
N LEU A 94 -5.39 16.19 0.74
CA LEU A 94 -4.13 16.62 0.11
C LEU A 94 -4.18 16.60 -1.42
N LEU A 95 -5.00 15.76 -2.00
CA LEU A 95 -5.20 15.65 -3.45
C LEU A 95 -6.20 16.66 -3.98
N LYS A 96 -7.12 17.15 -3.14
CA LYS A 96 -8.23 18.01 -3.53
C LYS A 96 -7.81 19.30 -4.27
N PRO A 97 -6.77 20.05 -3.85
CA PRO A 97 -6.30 21.20 -4.63
C PRO A 97 -5.87 20.84 -6.06
N THR A 98 -5.24 19.67 -6.25
CA THR A 98 -4.87 19.19 -7.58
C THR A 98 -6.10 18.73 -8.39
N GLU A 99 -7.08 18.12 -7.73
CA GLU A 99 -8.35 17.75 -8.34
C GLU A 99 -9.09 18.98 -8.90
N GLU A 100 -9.10 20.06 -8.16
CA GLU A 100 -9.73 21.34 -8.58
C GLU A 100 -8.85 22.18 -9.51
N GLY A 101 -7.55 21.88 -9.60
CA GLY A 101 -6.61 22.67 -10.40
C GLY A 101 -6.13 23.94 -9.71
N THR A 102 -6.23 24.01 -8.39
CA THR A 102 -5.81 25.14 -7.56
C THR A 102 -4.39 24.99 -7.02
N ALA A 103 -3.93 25.95 -6.22
CA ALA A 103 -2.61 25.90 -5.60
C ALA A 103 -2.53 24.81 -4.53
N ASP A 104 -1.39 24.11 -4.48
CA ASP A 104 -1.11 23.14 -3.42
C ASP A 104 -0.98 23.83 -2.05
N LEU A 105 -1.08 23.01 -0.99
CA LEU A 105 -0.77 23.45 0.36
C LEU A 105 0.71 23.88 0.46
N GLU A 106 0.96 25.02 1.09
CA GLU A 106 2.31 25.51 1.35
C GLU A 106 3.06 24.60 2.33
N LYS A 107 2.34 24.03 3.31
CA LYS A 107 2.87 23.11 4.31
C LYS A 107 1.94 21.91 4.40
N LEU A 108 2.54 20.72 4.39
CA LEU A 108 1.78 19.48 4.58
C LEU A 108 1.33 19.34 6.04
N PRO A 109 0.06 18.96 6.29
CA PRO A 109 -0.43 18.57 7.61
C PRO A 109 0.39 17.41 8.19
N PRO A 110 0.47 17.24 9.52
CA PRO A 110 1.16 16.10 10.09
C PRO A 110 0.43 14.79 9.76
N PRO A 111 1.16 13.67 9.60
CA PRO A 111 0.53 12.35 9.52
C PRO A 111 0.05 11.91 10.91
N ILE A 112 -0.82 10.91 10.97
CA ILE A 112 -1.21 10.28 12.24
C ILE A 112 -0.04 9.46 12.75
N ARG A 113 0.43 9.73 13.98
CA ARG A 113 1.43 8.92 14.67
C ARG A 113 0.75 7.69 15.30
N LEU A 114 1.07 6.49 14.81
CA LEU A 114 0.56 5.23 15.34
C LEU A 114 1.47 4.62 16.40
N ALA A 115 2.77 4.65 16.15
CA ALA A 115 3.79 4.11 17.06
C ALA A 115 5.14 4.77 16.80
N THR A 116 6.16 4.43 17.58
CA THR A 116 7.53 4.84 17.27
C THR A 116 7.91 4.37 15.88
N ASN A 117 8.36 5.29 15.03
CA ASN A 117 8.75 5.06 13.64
C ASN A 117 7.61 4.64 12.69
N LEU A 118 6.33 4.74 13.08
CA LEU A 118 5.21 4.36 12.25
C LEU A 118 4.16 5.47 12.18
N ASP A 119 3.93 5.98 11.00
CA ASP A 119 2.94 7.02 10.73
C ASP A 119 1.94 6.54 9.66
N LEU A 120 0.74 7.12 9.68
CA LEU A 120 -0.34 6.85 8.73
C LEU A 120 -0.82 8.14 8.07
N LEU A 121 -0.93 8.12 6.75
CA LEU A 121 -1.73 9.06 5.99
C LEU A 121 -3.06 8.36 5.67
N PRO A 122 -4.15 8.73 6.36
CA PRO A 122 -5.39 7.99 6.30
C PRO A 122 -6.13 8.15 4.97
N GLY A 123 -6.90 7.14 4.61
CA GLY A 123 -7.80 7.14 3.46
C GLY A 123 -9.11 7.89 3.71
N ARG A 124 -9.86 8.10 2.64
CA ARG A 124 -11.23 8.63 2.67
C ARG A 124 -12.07 7.96 1.59
N LEU A 125 -13.34 7.66 1.90
CA LEU A 125 -14.29 7.01 0.97
C LEU A 125 -14.42 7.77 -0.36
N THR A 126 -14.32 9.09 -0.33
CA THR A 126 -14.43 9.97 -1.50
C THR A 126 -13.21 9.97 -2.43
N LEU A 127 -12.17 9.19 -2.14
CA LEU A 127 -10.96 9.12 -2.98
C LEU A 127 -11.26 8.68 -4.43
N HIS A 128 -12.38 8.00 -4.69
CA HIS A 128 -12.83 7.65 -6.04
C HIS A 128 -13.02 8.90 -6.94
N MET A 129 -13.34 10.07 -6.36
CA MET A 129 -13.47 11.32 -7.11
C MET A 129 -12.14 11.72 -7.77
N TYR A 130 -11.02 11.45 -7.09
CA TYR A 130 -9.71 11.68 -7.67
C TYR A 130 -9.41 10.71 -8.83
N GLU A 131 -9.85 9.44 -8.75
CA GLU A 131 -9.75 8.48 -9.85
C GLU A 131 -10.51 8.97 -11.10
N ASP A 132 -11.70 9.55 -10.91
CA ASP A 132 -12.47 10.16 -12.00
C ASP A 132 -11.67 11.29 -12.66
N LYS A 133 -11.01 12.15 -11.88
CA LYS A 133 -10.15 13.22 -12.40
C LYS A 133 -8.91 12.72 -13.13
N ILE A 134 -8.28 11.65 -12.67
CA ILE A 134 -7.20 11.02 -13.41
C ILE A 134 -7.72 10.54 -14.78
N SER A 135 -8.86 9.88 -14.81
CA SER A 135 -9.48 9.35 -16.03
C SER A 135 -9.85 10.47 -17.01
N GLU A 136 -10.46 11.55 -16.53
CA GLU A 136 -10.81 12.73 -17.32
C GLU A 136 -9.58 13.37 -17.98
N ARG A 137 -8.48 13.51 -17.22
CA ARG A 137 -7.27 14.22 -17.65
C ARG A 137 -6.27 13.34 -18.40
N TRP A 138 -6.48 12.02 -18.44
CA TRP A 138 -5.49 11.08 -18.99
C TRP A 138 -5.03 11.45 -20.41
N ASN A 139 -5.96 11.76 -21.30
CA ASN A 139 -5.63 12.11 -22.68
C ASN A 139 -4.85 13.44 -22.81
N SER A 140 -5.00 14.36 -21.86
CA SER A 140 -4.30 15.64 -21.86
C SER A 140 -2.82 15.48 -21.46
N VAL A 141 -2.46 14.38 -20.79
CA VAL A 141 -1.06 14.08 -20.44
C VAL A 141 -0.20 13.93 -21.69
N TYR A 142 -0.72 13.30 -22.76
CA TYR A 142 -0.02 13.15 -24.03
C TYR A 142 0.25 14.50 -24.75
N ARG A 143 -0.52 15.52 -24.42
CA ARG A 143 -0.33 16.89 -24.92
C ARG A 143 0.64 17.70 -24.04
N GLY A 144 1.17 17.09 -22.96
CA GLY A 144 2.06 17.77 -22.03
C GLY A 144 1.32 18.80 -21.14
N ASP A 145 -0.01 18.66 -20.95
CA ASP A 145 -0.77 19.56 -20.08
C ASP A 145 -0.23 19.53 -18.64
N PRO A 146 0.13 20.69 -18.05
CA PRO A 146 0.77 20.75 -16.75
C PRO A 146 -0.12 20.20 -15.62
N LEU A 147 -1.43 20.47 -15.66
CA LEU A 147 -2.36 20.01 -14.63
C LEU A 147 -2.60 18.50 -14.73
N ALA A 148 -2.72 17.97 -15.94
CA ALA A 148 -2.85 16.54 -16.17
C ALA A 148 -1.60 15.78 -15.68
N ILE A 149 -0.40 16.29 -15.96
CA ILE A 149 0.86 15.72 -15.48
C ILE A 149 0.91 15.79 -13.93
N LYS A 150 0.57 16.95 -13.35
CA LYS A 150 0.47 17.11 -11.90
C LYS A 150 -0.49 16.09 -11.30
N THR A 151 -1.66 15.87 -11.91
CA THR A 151 -2.66 14.90 -11.44
C THR A 151 -2.10 13.49 -11.36
N ILE A 152 -1.42 13.00 -12.38
CA ILE A 152 -0.89 11.61 -12.38
C ILE A 152 0.39 11.42 -11.55
N THR A 153 1.06 12.50 -11.16
CA THR A 153 2.29 12.43 -10.34
C THR A 153 2.10 12.86 -8.89
N LYS A 154 0.92 13.39 -8.54
CA LYS A 154 0.69 14.03 -7.23
C LYS A 154 0.83 13.08 -6.05
N ILE A 155 0.34 11.84 -6.16
CA ILE A 155 0.44 10.84 -5.07
C ILE A 155 1.91 10.57 -4.74
N ARG A 156 2.75 10.32 -5.76
CA ARG A 156 4.19 10.15 -5.57
C ARG A 156 4.84 11.41 -4.98
N LYS A 157 4.46 12.58 -5.47
CA LYS A 157 4.99 13.86 -4.96
C LYS A 157 4.68 14.05 -3.47
N ILE A 158 3.45 13.77 -3.03
CA ILE A 158 3.06 13.80 -1.61
C ILE A 158 3.95 12.84 -0.80
N ALA A 159 4.15 11.62 -1.26
CA ALA A 159 5.02 10.64 -0.60
C ALA A 159 6.47 11.16 -0.46
N ILE A 160 7.04 11.76 -1.52
CA ILE A 160 8.37 12.35 -1.51
C ILE A 160 8.44 13.53 -0.51
N ASP A 161 7.44 14.41 -0.49
CA ASP A 161 7.40 15.58 0.38
C ASP A 161 7.31 15.20 1.86
N TYR A 162 6.47 14.21 2.21
CA TYR A 162 6.44 13.65 3.56
C TYR A 162 7.79 13.01 3.94
N SER A 163 8.41 12.30 3.01
CA SER A 163 9.73 11.72 3.28
C SER A 163 10.80 12.77 3.50
N ALA A 164 10.78 13.88 2.75
CA ALA A 164 11.71 15.00 2.94
C ALA A 164 11.50 15.66 4.32
N GLN A 165 10.28 15.74 4.81
CA GLN A 165 9.95 16.37 6.10
C GLN A 165 10.23 15.46 7.30
N TYR A 166 9.92 14.15 7.19
CA TYR A 166 9.97 13.20 8.33
C TYR A 166 11.07 12.15 8.19
N ASN A 167 11.81 12.15 7.07
CA ASN A 167 12.92 11.21 6.79
C ASN A 167 12.51 9.74 6.82
N TYR A 168 11.43 9.36 6.16
CA TYR A 168 11.01 7.95 6.06
C TYR A 168 12.00 7.11 5.26
N ASP A 169 12.24 5.88 5.72
CA ASP A 169 13.02 4.87 5.01
C ASP A 169 12.16 4.18 3.96
N TYR A 170 10.90 3.88 4.34
CA TYR A 170 9.93 3.20 3.49
C TYR A 170 8.57 3.90 3.53
N ILE A 171 7.90 3.92 2.38
CA ILE A 171 6.50 4.31 2.26
C ILE A 171 5.75 3.11 1.71
N ILE A 172 4.76 2.62 2.45
CA ILE A 172 3.94 1.47 2.08
C ILE A 172 2.57 1.96 1.65
N MET A 173 2.21 1.69 0.38
CA MET A 173 0.94 2.09 -0.20
C MET A 173 0.01 0.88 -0.30
N ASP A 174 -1.15 0.94 0.38
CA ASP A 174 -2.24 -0.03 0.19
C ASP A 174 -3.15 0.41 -0.95
N THR A 175 -3.61 -0.54 -1.75
CA THR A 175 -4.39 -0.28 -2.98
C THR A 175 -5.63 -1.15 -3.06
N SER A 176 -6.66 -0.64 -3.74
CA SER A 176 -7.89 -1.38 -4.04
C SER A 176 -7.62 -2.62 -4.91
N PRO A 177 -8.50 -3.63 -4.89
CA PRO A 177 -8.39 -4.82 -5.75
C PRO A 177 -8.92 -4.53 -7.17
N SER A 178 -8.34 -3.56 -7.86
CA SER A 178 -8.78 -3.16 -9.21
C SER A 178 -7.60 -2.96 -10.16
N LEU A 179 -7.90 -2.92 -11.46
CA LEU A 179 -7.00 -2.48 -12.52
C LEU A 179 -7.42 -1.08 -13.04
N GLY A 180 -8.07 -0.29 -12.17
CA GLY A 180 -8.57 1.05 -12.47
C GLY A 180 -7.46 2.08 -12.63
N THR A 181 -7.86 3.29 -12.98
CA THR A 181 -6.94 4.37 -13.33
C THR A 181 -6.13 4.86 -12.13
N LEU A 182 -6.71 4.83 -10.92
CA LEU A 182 -6.01 5.17 -9.69
C LEU A 182 -4.85 4.19 -9.45
N ASN A 183 -5.11 2.88 -9.49
CA ASN A 183 -4.07 1.87 -9.33
C ASN A 183 -3.03 1.90 -10.46
N LYS A 184 -3.44 2.20 -11.69
CA LYS A 184 -2.52 2.43 -12.80
C LYS A 184 -1.50 3.51 -12.45
N VAL A 185 -1.95 4.66 -11.95
CA VAL A 185 -1.07 5.77 -11.55
C VAL A 185 -0.18 5.38 -10.38
N ILE A 186 -0.75 4.78 -9.33
CA ILE A 186 0.00 4.37 -8.13
C ILE A 186 1.11 3.40 -8.54
N ILE A 187 0.75 2.27 -9.15
CA ILE A 187 1.70 1.20 -9.48
C ILE A 187 2.75 1.67 -10.49
N SER A 188 2.36 2.50 -11.44
CA SER A 188 3.32 3.02 -12.43
C SER A 188 4.32 4.03 -11.86
N THR A 189 4.09 4.57 -10.66
CA THR A 189 4.91 5.63 -10.07
C THR A 189 5.58 5.25 -8.76
N VAL A 190 5.31 4.06 -8.17
CA VAL A 190 6.07 3.53 -7.03
C VAL A 190 7.39 2.91 -7.48
N ASP A 191 8.32 2.68 -6.56
CA ASP A 191 9.63 2.11 -6.87
C ASP A 191 9.54 0.60 -7.03
N GLY A 192 8.74 -0.07 -6.21
CA GLY A 192 8.53 -1.51 -6.27
C GLY A 192 7.15 -1.96 -5.84
N PHE A 193 6.78 -3.17 -6.25
CA PHE A 193 5.52 -3.79 -5.80
C PHE A 193 5.69 -5.28 -5.53
N ILE A 194 4.82 -5.80 -4.66
CA ILE A 194 4.69 -7.21 -4.34
C ILE A 194 3.28 -7.71 -4.64
N ILE A 195 3.15 -8.98 -5.02
CA ILE A 195 1.86 -9.61 -5.31
C ILE A 195 1.51 -10.61 -4.19
N PRO A 196 0.61 -10.27 -3.25
CA PRO A 196 0.04 -11.25 -2.35
C PRO A 196 -0.86 -12.22 -3.11
N CYS A 197 -0.69 -13.51 -2.91
CA CYS A 197 -1.43 -14.57 -3.59
C CYS A 197 -2.14 -15.46 -2.59
N PHE A 198 -3.34 -15.92 -2.93
CA PHE A 198 -3.97 -17.08 -2.30
C PHE A 198 -3.66 -18.31 -3.14
N PRO A 199 -3.50 -19.54 -2.54
CA PRO A 199 -3.15 -20.73 -3.30
C PRO A 199 -4.32 -21.30 -4.11
N ASP A 200 -4.74 -20.57 -5.15
CA ASP A 200 -5.83 -20.97 -6.05
C ASP A 200 -5.59 -20.55 -7.51
N MET A 201 -6.49 -21.00 -8.39
CA MET A 201 -6.47 -20.67 -9.81
C MET A 201 -6.55 -19.14 -10.06
N PHE A 202 -7.32 -18.42 -9.25
CA PHE A 202 -7.53 -16.98 -9.47
C PHE A 202 -6.23 -16.17 -9.27
N SER A 203 -5.32 -16.63 -8.42
CA SER A 203 -4.02 -15.98 -8.26
C SER A 203 -3.15 -16.10 -9.52
N LEU A 204 -3.17 -17.24 -10.22
CA LEU A 204 -2.47 -17.39 -11.51
C LEU A 204 -3.04 -16.45 -12.58
N TYR A 205 -4.38 -16.38 -12.69
CA TYR A 205 -5.03 -15.43 -13.59
C TYR A 205 -4.79 -13.98 -13.17
N GLY A 206 -4.73 -13.70 -11.87
CA GLY A 206 -4.38 -12.39 -11.33
C GLY A 206 -2.99 -11.94 -11.79
N ILE A 207 -1.97 -12.77 -11.63
CA ILE A 207 -0.60 -12.47 -12.10
C ILE A 207 -0.58 -12.21 -13.61
N ARG A 208 -1.28 -13.05 -14.41
CA ARG A 208 -1.41 -12.84 -15.85
C ARG A 208 -2.06 -11.49 -16.21
N ASN A 209 -3.15 -11.13 -15.53
CA ASN A 209 -3.84 -9.87 -15.78
C ASN A 209 -2.99 -8.67 -15.39
N ILE A 210 -2.33 -8.75 -14.22
CA ILE A 210 -1.39 -7.74 -13.74
C ILE A 210 -0.26 -7.55 -14.75
N GLY A 211 0.37 -8.63 -15.22
CA GLY A 211 1.46 -8.54 -16.19
C GLY A 211 1.06 -7.85 -17.48
N ARG A 212 -0.11 -8.21 -18.05
CA ARG A 212 -0.65 -7.54 -19.24
C ARG A 212 -0.94 -6.05 -19.02
N SER A 213 -1.49 -5.71 -17.86
CA SER A 213 -1.76 -4.32 -17.51
C SER A 213 -0.47 -3.52 -17.35
N LEU A 214 0.53 -4.07 -16.67
CA LEU A 214 1.84 -3.44 -16.50
C LEU A 214 2.55 -3.17 -17.83
N GLU A 215 2.50 -4.10 -18.78
CA GLU A 215 3.05 -3.88 -20.12
C GLU A 215 2.34 -2.76 -20.87
N ALA A 216 1.01 -2.71 -20.77
CA ALA A 216 0.23 -1.64 -21.39
C ALA A 216 0.56 -0.29 -20.72
N TRP A 217 0.56 -0.23 -19.40
CA TRP A 217 0.86 0.98 -18.62
C TRP A 217 2.29 1.48 -18.86
N LYS A 218 3.27 0.56 -18.91
CA LYS A 218 4.65 0.90 -19.22
C LYS A 218 4.77 1.55 -20.59
N ARG A 219 4.17 0.96 -21.63
CA ARG A 219 4.19 1.54 -22.98
C ARG A 219 3.56 2.94 -23.01
N GLU A 220 2.43 3.15 -22.34
CA GLU A 220 1.80 4.46 -22.27
C GLU A 220 2.70 5.48 -21.57
N LEU A 221 3.31 5.12 -20.46
CA LEU A 221 4.21 6.01 -19.71
C LEU A 221 5.52 6.31 -20.47
N ASP A 222 6.08 5.33 -21.16
CA ASP A 222 7.26 5.53 -22.01
C ASP A 222 6.97 6.58 -23.12
N ILE A 223 5.76 6.51 -23.73
CA ILE A 223 5.30 7.51 -24.70
C ILE A 223 5.16 8.88 -24.04
N ILE A 224 4.44 8.98 -22.91
CA ILE A 224 4.25 10.21 -22.15
C ILE A 224 5.60 10.82 -21.80
N TYR A 225 6.51 10.01 -21.25
CA TYR A 225 7.84 10.45 -20.83
C TYR A 225 8.65 11.01 -22.00
N SER A 226 8.52 10.43 -23.21
CA SER A 226 9.19 10.94 -24.41
C SER A 226 8.65 12.29 -24.90
N LEU A 227 7.39 12.59 -24.64
CA LEU A 227 6.70 13.80 -25.11
C LEU A 227 6.83 15.01 -24.17
N ILE A 228 7.07 14.78 -22.88
CA ILE A 228 7.16 15.85 -21.88
C ILE A 228 8.57 16.43 -21.77
N SER A 229 8.68 17.71 -21.36
CA SER A 229 9.97 18.38 -21.15
C SER A 229 10.75 17.79 -19.98
N ASN A 230 12.07 17.96 -19.99
CA ASN A 230 12.95 17.48 -18.91
C ASN A 230 12.55 18.00 -17.52
N ASP A 231 12.02 19.21 -17.43
CA ASP A 231 11.55 19.76 -16.18
C ASP A 231 10.34 19.01 -15.61
N LYS A 232 9.40 18.66 -16.47
CA LYS A 232 8.21 17.89 -16.09
C LYS A 232 8.53 16.43 -15.73
N ARG A 233 9.61 15.86 -16.31
CA ARG A 233 10.09 14.49 -16.00
C ARG A 233 10.54 14.33 -14.56
N LYS A 234 10.97 15.39 -13.89
CA LYS A 234 11.41 15.35 -12.47
C LYS A 234 10.34 14.81 -11.51
N ASN A 235 9.06 14.90 -11.89
CA ASN A 235 7.96 14.40 -11.08
C ASN A 235 7.67 12.89 -11.27
N PHE A 236 8.29 12.27 -12.26
CA PHE A 236 8.17 10.83 -12.51
C PHE A 236 9.32 10.07 -11.85
N PRO A 237 9.14 8.76 -11.54
CA PRO A 237 10.27 7.93 -11.14
C PRO A 237 11.29 7.79 -12.27
N ASN A 238 12.55 7.58 -11.92
CA ASN A 238 13.62 7.37 -12.91
C ASN A 238 13.43 6.07 -13.72
N LYS A 239 12.79 5.10 -13.12
CA LYS A 239 12.45 3.79 -13.74
C LYS A 239 10.98 3.48 -13.53
N PHE A 240 10.40 2.71 -14.45
CA PHE A 240 9.10 2.09 -14.22
C PHE A 240 9.18 1.10 -13.05
N VAL A 241 8.06 0.89 -12.37
CA VAL A 241 7.98 0.05 -11.18
C VAL A 241 8.67 -1.30 -11.34
N GLN A 242 9.36 -1.77 -10.31
CA GLN A 242 10.03 -3.06 -10.30
C GLN A 242 9.25 -4.11 -9.47
N PHE A 243 9.17 -5.32 -10.00
CA PHE A 243 8.54 -6.45 -9.31
C PHE A 243 9.51 -7.05 -8.29
N LEU A 244 9.12 -6.98 -7.01
CA LEU A 244 9.92 -7.48 -5.89
C LEU A 244 9.67 -8.97 -5.60
N GLY A 245 8.58 -9.50 -6.12
CA GLY A 245 8.20 -10.89 -5.89
C GLY A 245 6.75 -11.04 -5.43
N TYR A 246 6.43 -12.26 -5.07
CA TYR A 246 5.11 -12.63 -4.57
C TYR A 246 5.21 -13.20 -3.15
N THR A 247 4.09 -13.24 -2.47
CA THR A 247 3.95 -14.02 -1.23
C THR A 247 2.66 -14.81 -1.26
N ILE A 248 2.62 -15.93 -0.54
CA ILE A 248 1.41 -16.71 -0.35
C ILE A 248 0.86 -16.34 1.02
N TYR A 249 -0.43 -16.07 1.09
CA TYR A 249 -1.07 -15.63 2.30
C TYR A 249 -2.36 -16.41 2.56
N ASN A 250 -2.64 -16.66 3.85
CA ASN A 250 -3.85 -17.34 4.34
C ASN A 250 -4.04 -18.76 3.80
N ALA A 251 -2.94 -19.47 3.55
CA ALA A 251 -2.96 -20.88 3.15
C ALA A 251 -3.21 -21.78 4.38
N LYS A 252 -3.94 -22.88 4.18
CA LYS A 252 -4.14 -23.87 5.24
C LYS A 252 -3.03 -24.91 5.21
N LYS A 253 -2.33 -25.07 6.35
CA LYS A 253 -1.32 -26.09 6.54
C LYS A 253 -1.94 -27.46 6.83
N TYR A 254 -1.37 -28.51 6.28
CA TYR A 254 -1.74 -29.90 6.50
C TYR A 254 -0.49 -30.74 6.77
N ASP A 255 -0.20 -31.07 8.01
CA ASP A 255 1.02 -31.79 8.41
C ASP A 255 1.15 -33.20 7.80
N SER A 256 0.05 -33.78 7.31
CA SER A 256 0.05 -35.05 6.57
C SER A 256 0.57 -34.94 5.14
N GLN A 257 0.69 -33.73 4.58
CA GLN A 257 1.16 -33.49 3.21
C GLN A 257 2.69 -33.42 3.16
N LYS A 258 3.29 -34.13 2.18
CA LYS A 258 4.75 -34.20 2.01
C LYS A 258 5.30 -33.21 0.98
N ASN A 259 4.47 -32.30 0.42
CA ASN A 259 4.98 -31.30 -0.50
C ASN A 259 5.75 -30.20 0.25
N LYS A 260 6.51 -29.39 -0.49
CA LYS A 260 7.41 -28.34 0.03
C LYS A 260 6.78 -27.41 1.07
N TYR A 261 5.49 -27.13 0.93
CA TYR A 261 4.78 -26.16 1.77
C TYR A 261 3.71 -26.80 2.65
N ALA A 262 3.63 -28.12 2.76
CA ALA A 262 2.61 -28.84 3.52
C ALA A 262 1.18 -28.35 3.21
N LEU A 263 0.88 -28.03 1.95
CA LEU A 263 -0.44 -27.61 1.48
C LEU A 263 -1.24 -28.81 0.95
N ALA A 264 -2.59 -28.69 0.95
CA ALA A 264 -3.41 -29.63 0.20
C ALA A 264 -2.96 -29.73 -1.26
N ALA A 265 -3.00 -30.93 -1.85
CA ALA A 265 -2.47 -31.17 -3.20
C ALA A 265 -3.04 -30.22 -4.26
N ALA A 266 -4.36 -29.90 -4.17
CA ALA A 266 -5.01 -28.94 -5.06
C ALA A 266 -4.42 -27.51 -4.93
N HIS A 267 -4.15 -27.05 -3.71
CA HIS A 267 -3.53 -25.74 -3.48
C HIS A 267 -2.07 -25.72 -3.91
N TYR A 268 -1.33 -26.78 -3.60
CA TYR A 268 0.08 -26.90 -3.98
C TYR A 268 0.27 -26.87 -5.49
N SER A 269 -0.61 -27.51 -6.27
CA SER A 269 -0.56 -27.50 -7.73
C SER A 269 -0.70 -26.10 -8.35
N TYR A 270 -1.33 -25.17 -7.66
CA TYR A 270 -1.38 -23.76 -8.10
C TYR A 270 -0.10 -23.01 -7.68
N VAL A 271 0.38 -23.23 -6.45
CA VAL A 271 1.55 -22.54 -5.92
C VAL A 271 2.80 -22.87 -6.74
N GLU A 272 3.03 -24.14 -7.09
CA GLU A 272 4.21 -24.56 -7.87
C GLU A 272 4.25 -23.96 -9.29
N ARG A 273 3.11 -23.46 -9.81
CA ARG A 273 2.99 -22.81 -11.11
C ARG A 273 3.18 -21.30 -11.07
N ILE A 274 3.24 -20.69 -9.88
CA ILE A 274 3.39 -19.22 -9.75
C ILE A 274 4.71 -18.75 -10.39
N PRO A 275 5.88 -19.36 -10.15
CA PRO A 275 7.14 -18.91 -10.76
C PRO A 275 7.11 -18.92 -12.29
N GLU A 276 6.59 -19.97 -12.91
CA GLU A 276 6.43 -20.06 -14.37
C GLU A 276 5.45 -19.01 -14.90
N THR A 277 4.36 -18.75 -14.14
CA THR A 277 3.39 -17.72 -14.50
C THR A 277 4.01 -16.31 -14.44
N ILE A 278 4.83 -16.04 -13.42
CA ILE A 278 5.58 -14.79 -13.31
C ILE A 278 6.55 -14.66 -14.49
N GLU A 279 7.34 -15.70 -14.80
CA GLU A 279 8.28 -15.67 -15.91
C GLU A 279 7.61 -15.40 -17.25
N THR A 280 6.42 -15.96 -17.45
CA THR A 280 5.65 -15.83 -18.69
C THR A 280 4.98 -14.46 -18.84
N PHE A 281 4.46 -13.89 -17.75
CA PHE A 281 3.56 -12.73 -17.82
C PHE A 281 4.11 -11.45 -17.23
N ILE A 282 5.07 -11.48 -16.32
CA ILE A 282 5.76 -10.27 -15.84
C ILE A 282 7.01 -10.09 -16.70
N SER A 283 7.03 -9.03 -17.52
CA SER A 283 8.13 -8.81 -18.47
C SER A 283 9.48 -8.65 -17.78
N GLU A 284 10.56 -9.02 -18.47
CA GLU A 284 11.92 -8.91 -17.96
C GLU A 284 12.26 -7.50 -17.50
N ALA A 285 11.82 -6.48 -18.24
CA ALA A 285 12.04 -5.08 -17.89
C ALA A 285 11.44 -4.66 -16.54
N ILE A 286 10.43 -5.38 -16.03
CA ILE A 286 9.76 -5.11 -14.75
C ILE A 286 10.37 -5.94 -13.62
N ARG A 287 11.07 -7.04 -13.92
CA ARG A 287 11.65 -7.96 -12.94
C ARG A 287 13.19 -8.01 -12.96
N ALA A 288 13.83 -7.17 -13.76
CA ALA A 288 15.26 -7.27 -14.04
C ALA A 288 16.16 -6.96 -12.83
N ASP A 289 15.73 -6.07 -11.95
CA ASP A 289 16.54 -5.63 -10.82
C ASP A 289 16.65 -6.68 -9.70
N VAL A 290 15.69 -7.62 -9.59
CA VAL A 290 15.71 -8.71 -8.59
C VAL A 290 16.16 -9.99 -9.23
N PRO A 291 17.15 -10.74 -8.67
CA PRO A 291 17.59 -12.02 -9.21
C PRO A 291 16.42 -12.98 -9.40
N PHE A 292 16.30 -13.58 -10.60
CA PHE A 292 15.18 -14.45 -10.92
C PHE A 292 15.04 -15.66 -9.97
N GLU A 293 16.15 -16.18 -9.46
CA GLU A 293 16.13 -17.26 -8.46
C GLU A 293 15.40 -16.83 -7.16
N ALA A 294 15.54 -15.57 -6.76
CA ALA A 294 14.78 -15.04 -5.62
C ALA A 294 13.28 -14.87 -5.94
N LEU A 295 12.92 -14.64 -7.22
CA LEU A 295 11.53 -14.53 -7.65
C LEU A 295 10.81 -15.87 -7.75
N LYS A 296 11.54 -17.00 -7.75
CA LYS A 296 10.95 -18.36 -7.73
C LYS A 296 10.37 -18.73 -6.37
N GLU A 297 10.82 -18.07 -5.30
CA GLU A 297 10.37 -18.33 -3.94
C GLU A 297 9.48 -17.20 -3.43
N PRO A 298 8.45 -17.51 -2.61
CA PRO A 298 7.68 -16.48 -1.93
C PRO A 298 8.59 -15.63 -1.05
N ILE A 299 8.32 -14.32 -0.96
CA ILE A 299 9.02 -13.43 -0.03
C ILE A 299 8.84 -13.95 1.40
N GLY A 300 9.96 -14.09 2.13
CA GLY A 300 9.96 -14.66 3.48
C GLY A 300 9.64 -16.15 3.53
N GLY A 301 9.66 -16.85 2.39
CA GLY A 301 9.42 -18.29 2.32
C GLY A 301 8.03 -18.68 2.85
N THR A 302 7.99 -19.40 3.97
CA THR A 302 6.72 -19.83 4.61
C THR A 302 6.33 -18.97 5.81
N SER A 303 7.08 -17.94 6.15
CA SER A 303 6.94 -17.17 7.41
C SER A 303 5.52 -16.63 7.63
N ILE A 304 4.89 -16.09 6.58
CA ILE A 304 3.53 -15.52 6.63
C ILE A 304 2.52 -16.30 5.78
N MET A 305 2.93 -17.46 5.26
CA MET A 305 2.13 -18.23 4.30
C MET A 305 0.82 -18.74 4.89
N TYR A 306 0.86 -19.21 6.12
CA TYR A 306 -0.27 -19.92 6.72
C TYR A 306 -1.27 -18.98 7.39
N SER A 307 -2.52 -19.45 7.45
CA SER A 307 -3.62 -18.69 8.04
C SER A 307 -3.37 -18.43 9.53
N HIS A 308 -3.53 -17.17 9.92
CA HIS A 308 -3.54 -16.74 11.31
C HIS A 308 -4.96 -16.77 11.93
N ASN A 309 -5.92 -17.47 11.26
CA ASN A 309 -7.32 -17.60 11.71
C ASN A 309 -7.96 -16.24 12.03
N THR A 310 -8.38 -16.01 13.29
CA THR A 310 -9.05 -14.79 13.74
C THR A 310 -8.09 -13.67 14.16
N PHE A 311 -6.78 -13.90 14.17
CA PHE A 311 -5.79 -12.91 14.65
C PHE A 311 -5.84 -11.58 13.89
N PRO A 312 -5.94 -11.57 12.54
CA PRO A 312 -6.08 -10.31 11.80
C PRO A 312 -7.34 -9.52 12.17
N SER A 313 -8.47 -10.22 12.40
CA SER A 313 -9.71 -9.55 12.81
C SER A 313 -9.60 -8.96 14.22
N MET A 314 -8.88 -9.62 15.12
CA MET A 314 -8.58 -9.07 16.45
C MET A 314 -7.62 -7.89 16.37
N ALA A 315 -6.60 -7.97 15.51
CA ALA A 315 -5.69 -6.86 15.25
C ALA A 315 -6.44 -5.61 14.76
N GLN A 316 -7.39 -5.78 13.85
CA GLN A 316 -8.26 -4.71 13.36
C GLN A 316 -9.18 -4.16 14.46
N LYS A 317 -9.84 -5.03 15.25
CA LYS A 317 -10.75 -4.61 16.32
C LYS A 317 -10.08 -3.71 17.35
N TYR A 318 -8.84 -4.00 17.68
CA TYR A 318 -8.09 -3.30 18.73
C TYR A 318 -7.04 -2.31 18.20
N HIS A 319 -6.84 -2.21 16.88
CA HIS A 319 -5.85 -1.33 16.22
C HIS A 319 -4.41 -1.58 16.67
N TYR A 320 -4.07 -2.84 16.99
CA TYR A 320 -2.73 -3.29 17.36
C TYR A 320 -2.25 -4.38 16.42
N PRO A 321 -0.95 -4.47 16.12
CA PRO A 321 -0.43 -5.62 15.38
C PRO A 321 -0.65 -6.91 16.18
N MET A 322 -0.85 -8.02 15.50
CA MET A 322 -1.19 -9.30 16.12
C MET A 322 -0.34 -9.63 17.34
N TRP A 323 0.97 -9.45 17.26
CA TRP A 323 1.91 -9.79 18.34
C TRP A 323 1.82 -8.92 19.60
N ASP A 324 1.23 -7.74 19.52
CA ASP A 324 1.10 -6.83 20.66
C ASP A 324 -0.25 -7.00 21.39
N LEU A 325 -1.22 -7.68 20.78
CA LEU A 325 -2.54 -7.93 21.38
C LEU A 325 -2.48 -8.58 22.77
N PRO A 326 -1.63 -9.59 23.03
CA PRO A 326 -1.58 -10.19 24.37
C PRO A 326 -1.15 -9.22 25.49
N THR A 327 -0.61 -8.07 25.14
CA THR A 327 -0.07 -7.05 26.07
C THR A 327 -0.75 -5.70 26.01
N CYS A 328 -1.69 -5.49 25.08
CA CYS A 328 -2.29 -4.17 24.83
C CYS A 328 -3.16 -3.62 25.97
N GLY A 329 -3.56 -4.43 26.94
CA GLY A 329 -4.28 -4.01 28.16
C GLY A 329 -5.77 -3.68 27.98
N ILE A 330 -6.26 -3.52 26.74
CA ILE A 330 -7.64 -3.08 26.40
C ILE A 330 -8.58 -4.20 25.98
N LEU A 331 -8.11 -5.47 26.03
CA LEU A 331 -8.89 -6.62 25.58
C LEU A 331 -10.16 -6.82 26.42
N GLU A 332 -11.28 -7.00 25.75
CA GLU A 332 -12.56 -7.32 26.33
C GLU A 332 -12.67 -8.81 26.69
N GLN A 333 -13.61 -9.16 27.57
CA GLN A 333 -14.05 -10.53 27.78
C GLN A 333 -15.09 -10.89 26.71
N PRO A 334 -15.08 -12.10 26.07
CA PRO A 334 -14.25 -13.29 26.36
C PRO A 334 -12.91 -13.35 25.60
N GLU A 335 -12.61 -12.38 24.72
CA GLU A 335 -11.42 -12.41 23.85
C GLU A 335 -10.12 -12.45 24.65
N ARG A 336 -10.10 -11.75 25.79
CA ARG A 336 -8.95 -11.77 26.71
C ARG A 336 -8.57 -13.19 27.15
N ALA A 337 -9.56 -14.01 27.47
CA ALA A 337 -9.30 -15.39 27.88
C ALA A 337 -8.70 -16.22 26.71
N THR A 338 -9.17 -16.02 25.51
CA THR A 338 -8.67 -16.72 24.30
C THR A 338 -7.26 -16.24 23.92
N ILE A 339 -7.05 -14.92 23.87
CA ILE A 339 -5.79 -14.32 23.41
C ILE A 339 -4.67 -14.58 24.43
N ILE A 340 -4.92 -14.33 25.73
CA ILE A 340 -3.91 -14.46 26.78
C ILE A 340 -3.75 -15.91 27.24
N GLY A 341 -4.85 -16.67 27.33
CA GLY A 341 -4.85 -18.04 27.87
C GLY A 341 -4.37 -19.08 26.86
N GLY A 342 -5.11 -19.27 25.76
CA GLY A 342 -4.88 -20.40 24.85
C GLY A 342 -3.92 -20.11 23.70
N SER A 343 -3.87 -18.87 23.19
CA SER A 343 -3.19 -18.52 21.95
C SER A 343 -2.03 -17.54 22.10
N ARG A 344 -1.67 -17.17 23.32
CA ARG A 344 -0.68 -16.12 23.60
C ARG A 344 0.63 -16.28 22.84
N GLN A 345 1.21 -17.48 22.88
CA GLN A 345 2.49 -17.75 22.20
C GLN A 345 2.34 -17.63 20.68
N MET A 346 1.22 -18.11 20.12
CA MET A 346 0.96 -18.03 18.68
C MET A 346 0.87 -16.56 18.21
N TYR A 347 0.31 -15.66 19.03
CA TYR A 347 0.30 -14.23 18.74
C TYR A 347 1.72 -13.67 18.74
N PHE A 348 2.55 -13.99 19.74
CA PHE A 348 3.95 -13.52 19.78
C PHE A 348 4.78 -14.06 18.60
N ASP A 349 4.56 -15.31 18.18
CA ASP A 349 5.29 -15.93 17.07
C ASP A 349 5.05 -15.20 15.74
N THR A 350 3.91 -14.51 15.58
CA THR A 350 3.64 -13.71 14.38
C THR A 350 4.66 -12.58 14.21
N LYS A 351 5.25 -12.03 15.28
CA LYS A 351 6.29 -11.00 15.19
C LYS A 351 7.53 -11.52 14.45
N ALA A 352 8.00 -12.71 14.81
CA ALA A 352 9.15 -13.34 14.13
C ALA A 352 8.84 -13.59 12.64
N SER A 353 7.64 -14.10 12.34
CA SER A 353 7.19 -14.35 10.98
C SER A 353 7.17 -13.10 10.12
N TYR A 354 6.59 -12.01 10.59
CA TYR A 354 6.57 -10.75 9.85
C TYR A 354 7.93 -10.06 9.80
N THR A 355 8.78 -10.26 10.81
CA THR A 355 10.17 -9.76 10.79
C THR A 355 10.99 -10.49 9.70
N GLU A 356 10.84 -11.82 9.58
CA GLU A 356 11.49 -12.61 8.51
C GLU A 356 11.02 -12.14 7.13
N PHE A 357 9.71 -11.98 6.94
CA PHE A 357 9.13 -11.44 5.73
C PHE A 357 9.69 -10.05 5.38
N ALA A 358 9.73 -9.14 6.35
CA ALA A 358 10.26 -7.79 6.16
C ALA A 358 11.74 -7.80 5.79
N ASN A 359 12.55 -8.66 6.43
CA ASN A 359 13.99 -8.76 6.16
C ASN A 359 14.27 -9.28 4.75
N ASP A 360 13.50 -10.27 4.27
CA ASP A 360 13.64 -10.76 2.89
C ASP A 360 13.20 -9.70 1.88
N LEU A 361 12.11 -9.00 2.16
CA LEU A 361 11.65 -7.89 1.32
C LEU A 361 12.71 -6.76 1.24
N ILE A 362 13.33 -6.37 2.35
CA ILE A 362 14.41 -5.36 2.37
C ILE A 362 15.55 -5.78 1.43
N LYS A 363 16.01 -7.04 1.49
CA LYS A 363 17.05 -7.55 0.60
C LYS A 363 16.67 -7.42 -0.87
N ARG A 364 15.40 -7.67 -1.21
CA ARG A 364 14.91 -7.52 -2.59
C ARG A 364 14.81 -6.05 -3.01
N ILE A 365 14.46 -5.16 -2.10
CA ILE A 365 14.43 -3.70 -2.33
C ILE A 365 15.83 -3.16 -2.57
N GLU A 366 16.86 -3.69 -1.92
CA GLU A 366 18.27 -3.27 -2.11
C GLU A 366 18.75 -3.50 -3.55
N HIS A 367 18.17 -4.44 -4.29
CA HIS A 367 18.45 -4.64 -5.71
C HIS A 367 17.86 -3.54 -6.61
N ILE A 368 16.82 -2.83 -6.17
CA ILE A 368 16.28 -1.70 -6.92
C ILE A 368 17.22 -0.52 -6.68
N GLY A 369 18.08 -0.24 -7.64
CA GLY A 369 18.99 0.92 -7.60
C GLY A 369 18.25 2.26 -7.37
N ASP A 370 18.98 3.29 -7.04
CA ASP A 370 18.45 4.66 -6.85
C ASP A 370 18.00 5.30 -8.17
#